data_effe9f51e68b56e8e86456f60f12bdcc
#
_entry.id   effe9f51e68b56e8e86456f60f12bdcc
#
_cell.length_a   1.000
_cell.length_b   1.000
_cell.length_c   1.000
_cell.angle_alpha   90.00
_cell.angle_beta   90.00
_cell.angle_gamma   90.00
#
_symmetry.space_group_name_H-M   'P 1'
#
loop_
_entity.id
_entity.type
_entity.pdbx_description
1 polymer ?
#
loop_
_entity_poly.entity_id
_entity_poly.type
_entity_poly.pdbx_seq_one_letter_code
_entity_poly.pdbx_strand_id
1 'polypeptide(L)'
;VDEAELVDWEVFFRARSELGAGFARILGYFREDGEKAVGRIEEAMHRRDTASLVLPAHTMKSEARQFGAEPLGELAEEIEFAARRSVEMRMFPDELVPQVARLRPLYARTMELLDAEANPLCKRTKAAS
;
A
#
# COMPACT_ATOMS: atom_id res chain seq x y z
N VAL A 1 -12.84 0.42 -9.08
CA VAL A 1 -13.04 -0.29 -7.81
C VAL A 1 -13.79 0.61 -6.85
N ASP A 2 -14.85 0.11 -6.27
CA ASP A 2 -15.66 0.82 -5.28
C ASP A 2 -14.84 1.07 -4.01
N GLU A 3 -14.99 2.24 -3.42
CA GLU A 3 -14.31 2.60 -2.17
C GLU A 3 -14.55 1.58 -1.05
N ALA A 4 -15.75 1.00 -0.99
CA ALA A 4 -16.08 -0.01 0.00
C ALA A 4 -15.24 -1.28 -0.17
N GLU A 5 -14.68 -1.52 -1.36
CA GLU A 5 -13.88 -2.68 -1.67
C GLU A 5 -12.37 -2.48 -1.39
N LEU A 6 -11.94 -1.22 -1.24
CA LEU A 6 -10.51 -0.93 -1.02
C LEU A 6 -10.04 -1.24 0.38
N VAL A 7 -10.93 -1.17 1.37
CA VAL A 7 -10.59 -1.42 2.77
C VAL A 7 -11.61 -2.34 3.41
N ASP A 8 -11.13 -3.37 4.07
CA ASP A 8 -11.96 -4.19 4.96
C ASP A 8 -12.02 -3.47 6.30
N TRP A 9 -13.13 -2.77 6.53
CA TRP A 9 -13.29 -1.94 7.71
C TRP A 9 -13.33 -2.75 9.02
N GLU A 10 -13.73 -4.00 8.95
CA GLU A 10 -13.71 -4.88 10.11
C GLU A 10 -12.27 -5.10 10.58
N VAL A 11 -11.36 -5.37 9.63
CA VAL A 11 -9.92 -5.50 9.93
C VAL A 11 -9.36 -4.18 10.45
N PHE A 12 -9.71 -3.06 9.81
CA PHE A 12 -9.28 -1.73 10.22
C PHE A 12 -9.68 -1.42 11.67
N PHE A 13 -10.94 -1.63 12.01
CA PHE A 13 -11.42 -1.33 13.36
C PHE A 13 -10.84 -2.28 14.41
N ARG A 14 -10.59 -3.52 14.04
CA ARG A 14 -9.91 -4.45 14.92
C ARG A 14 -8.47 -3.99 15.21
N ALA A 15 -7.75 -3.58 14.17
CA ALA A 15 -6.39 -3.06 14.33
C ALA A 15 -6.38 -1.82 15.23
N ARG A 16 -7.35 -0.93 15.03
CA ARG A 16 -7.47 0.27 15.86
C ARG A 16 -7.73 -0.08 17.32
N SER A 17 -8.59 -1.04 17.56
CA SER A 17 -8.90 -1.52 18.91
C SER A 17 -7.68 -2.16 19.57
N GLU A 18 -6.97 -3.02 18.85
CA GLU A 18 -5.80 -3.72 19.37
C GLU A 18 -4.62 -2.81 19.66
N LEU A 19 -4.37 -1.84 18.78
CA LEU A 19 -3.25 -0.92 18.93
C LEU A 19 -3.54 0.24 19.90
N GLY A 20 -4.82 0.54 20.14
CA GLY A 20 -5.23 1.56 21.10
C GLY A 20 -4.59 2.91 20.81
N ALA A 21 -3.95 3.49 21.83
CA ALA A 21 -3.33 4.80 21.73
C ALA A 21 -2.18 4.86 20.71
N GLY A 22 -1.61 3.71 20.36
CA GLY A 22 -0.54 3.63 19.37
C GLY A 22 -1.00 3.65 17.93
N PHE A 23 -2.31 3.50 17.69
CA PHE A 23 -2.84 3.34 16.33
C PHE A 23 -2.48 4.50 15.40
N ALA A 24 -2.68 5.74 15.85
CA ALA A 24 -2.41 6.92 15.03
C ALA A 24 -0.94 6.98 14.60
N ARG A 25 -0.02 6.61 15.50
CA ARG A 25 1.41 6.59 15.19
C ARG A 25 1.75 5.50 14.18
N ILE A 26 1.20 4.31 14.35
CA ILE A 26 1.45 3.19 13.44
C ILE A 26 0.89 3.49 12.04
N LEU A 27 -0.30 4.07 11.97
CA LEU A 27 -0.87 4.51 10.70
C LEU A 27 0.01 5.59 10.04
N GLY A 28 0.56 6.51 10.87
CA GLY A 28 1.50 7.52 10.39
C GLY A 28 2.76 6.91 9.79
N TYR A 29 3.28 5.86 10.40
CA TYR A 29 4.42 5.14 9.83
C TYR A 29 4.08 4.50 8.49
N PHE A 30 2.90 3.91 8.37
CA PHE A 30 2.46 3.36 7.08
C PHE A 30 2.37 4.45 6.01
N ARG A 31 1.87 5.63 6.38
CA ARG A 31 1.80 6.76 5.44
C ARG A 31 3.19 7.14 4.93
N GLU A 32 4.14 7.28 5.82
CA GLU A 32 5.52 7.66 5.45
C GLU A 32 6.23 6.54 4.69
N ASP A 33 6.17 5.32 5.22
CA ASP A 33 6.85 4.17 4.64
C ASP A 33 6.23 3.79 3.30
N GLY A 34 4.92 3.90 3.19
CA GLY A 34 4.21 3.59 1.95
C GLY A 34 4.58 4.54 0.82
N GLU A 35 4.66 5.85 1.12
CA GLU A 35 5.08 6.84 0.14
C GLU A 35 6.49 6.54 -0.36
N LYS A 36 7.40 6.20 0.56
CA LYS A 36 8.76 5.83 0.20
C LYS A 36 8.82 4.54 -0.61
N ALA A 37 8.00 3.55 -0.23
CA ALA A 37 7.96 2.27 -0.93
C ALA A 37 7.49 2.44 -2.37
N VAL A 38 6.44 3.23 -2.59
CA VAL A 38 5.96 3.50 -3.95
C VAL A 38 7.07 4.15 -4.78
N GLY A 39 7.73 5.17 -4.22
CA GLY A 39 8.84 5.86 -4.91
C GLY A 39 9.99 4.92 -5.25
N ARG A 40 10.35 4.02 -4.33
CA ARG A 40 11.42 3.05 -4.54
C ARG A 40 11.08 2.04 -5.63
N ILE A 41 9.82 1.61 -5.66
CA ILE A 41 9.35 0.67 -6.70
C ILE A 41 9.39 1.34 -8.07
N GLU A 42 8.90 2.58 -8.16
CA GLU A 42 8.94 3.34 -9.41
C GLU A 42 10.36 3.55 -9.90
N GLU A 43 11.25 3.92 -9.00
CA GLU A 43 12.66 4.13 -9.34
C GLU A 43 13.35 2.85 -9.77
N ALA A 44 13.07 1.73 -9.08
CA ALA A 44 13.63 0.44 -9.43
C ALA A 44 13.19 -0.01 -10.84
N MET A 45 11.92 0.23 -11.17
CA MET A 45 11.42 -0.05 -12.53
C MET A 45 12.14 0.82 -13.57
N HIS A 46 12.29 2.09 -13.28
CA HIS A 46 12.96 3.03 -14.18
C HIS A 46 14.41 2.62 -14.44
N ARG A 47 15.11 2.19 -13.39
CA ARG A 47 16.51 1.75 -13.48
C ARG A 47 16.66 0.31 -13.95
N ARG A 48 15.57 -0.41 -14.13
CA ARG A 48 15.56 -1.84 -14.45
C ARG A 48 16.35 -2.65 -13.42
N ASP A 49 16.19 -2.27 -12.14
CA ASP A 49 16.84 -2.93 -11.00
C ASP A 49 15.84 -3.88 -10.34
N THR A 50 15.81 -5.11 -10.82
CA THR A 50 14.83 -6.12 -10.40
C THR A 50 14.89 -6.41 -8.90
N ALA A 51 16.09 -6.57 -8.36
CA ALA A 51 16.26 -6.93 -6.96
C ALA A 51 15.69 -5.86 -6.02
N SER A 52 15.81 -4.59 -6.39
CA SER A 52 15.33 -3.48 -5.57
C SER A 52 13.81 -3.33 -5.53
N LEU A 53 13.08 -4.08 -6.37
CA LEU A 53 11.61 -4.12 -6.30
C LEU A 53 11.10 -4.95 -5.12
N VAL A 54 11.87 -5.94 -4.68
CA VAL A 54 11.39 -6.98 -3.77
C VAL A 54 11.03 -6.43 -2.39
N LEU A 55 11.97 -5.77 -1.72
CA LEU A 55 11.77 -5.34 -0.34
C LEU A 55 10.65 -4.30 -0.18
N PRO A 56 10.60 -3.23 -0.97
CA PRO A 56 9.51 -2.27 -0.80
C PRO A 56 8.14 -2.87 -1.11
N ALA A 57 8.03 -3.79 -2.07
CA ALA A 57 6.76 -4.46 -2.36
C ALA A 57 6.35 -5.37 -1.20
N HIS A 58 7.30 -6.10 -0.62
CA HIS A 58 7.05 -6.97 0.53
C HIS A 58 6.54 -6.16 1.73
N THR A 59 7.21 -5.06 2.05
CA THR A 59 6.83 -4.19 3.15
C THR A 59 5.44 -3.58 2.94
N MET A 60 5.18 -3.09 1.74
CA MET A 60 3.86 -2.53 1.39
C MET A 60 2.76 -3.58 1.57
N LYS A 61 2.98 -4.79 1.13
CA LYS A 61 2.03 -5.89 1.28
C LYS A 61 1.66 -6.10 2.75
N SER A 62 2.66 -6.19 3.61
CA SER A 62 2.45 -6.46 5.03
C SER A 62 1.72 -5.32 5.72
N GLU A 63 2.17 -4.09 5.49
CA GLU A 63 1.56 -2.92 6.12
C GLU A 63 0.13 -2.67 5.63
N ALA A 64 -0.11 -2.84 4.33
CA ALA A 64 -1.46 -2.67 3.78
C ALA A 64 -2.45 -3.65 4.43
N ARG A 65 -2.05 -4.90 4.56
CA ARG A 65 -2.91 -5.94 5.14
C ARG A 65 -3.18 -5.71 6.62
N GLN A 66 -2.24 -5.09 7.33
CA GLN A 66 -2.44 -4.76 8.74
C GLN A 66 -3.65 -3.85 8.94
N PHE A 67 -3.92 -2.95 8.00
CA PHE A 67 -5.02 -1.99 8.08
C PHE A 67 -6.24 -2.39 7.25
N GLY A 68 -6.27 -3.60 6.72
CA GLY A 68 -7.39 -4.08 5.94
C GLY A 68 -7.39 -3.64 4.48
N ALA A 69 -6.30 -3.05 4.00
CA ALA A 69 -6.19 -2.57 2.62
C ALA A 69 -5.80 -3.74 1.70
N GLU A 70 -6.70 -4.70 1.54
CA GLU A 70 -6.43 -5.94 0.82
C GLU A 70 -6.10 -5.75 -0.67
N PRO A 71 -6.84 -4.94 -1.45
CA PRO A 71 -6.46 -4.73 -2.85
C PRO A 71 -5.07 -4.14 -3.02
N LEU A 72 -4.68 -3.20 -2.15
CA LEU A 72 -3.31 -2.67 -2.18
C LEU A 72 -2.30 -3.76 -1.82
N GLY A 73 -2.60 -4.56 -0.81
CA GLY A 73 -1.77 -5.70 -0.43
C GLY A 73 -1.61 -6.72 -1.55
N GLU A 74 -2.69 -7.02 -2.28
CA GLU A 74 -2.65 -7.95 -3.41
C GLU A 74 -1.79 -7.41 -4.55
N LEU A 75 -1.91 -6.13 -4.87
CA LEU A 75 -1.10 -5.52 -5.92
C LEU A 75 0.39 -5.55 -5.54
N ALA A 76 0.71 -5.23 -4.29
CA ALA A 76 2.08 -5.31 -3.80
C ALA A 76 2.62 -6.75 -3.85
N GLU A 77 1.78 -7.73 -3.54
CA GLU A 77 2.15 -9.14 -3.61
C GLU A 77 2.45 -9.58 -5.04
N GLU A 78 1.64 -9.15 -6.00
CA GLU A 78 1.90 -9.45 -7.42
C GLU A 78 3.27 -8.91 -7.85
N ILE A 79 3.58 -7.69 -7.44
CA ILE A 79 4.87 -7.06 -7.75
C ILE A 79 6.01 -7.84 -7.08
N GLU A 80 5.84 -8.19 -5.82
CA GLU A 80 6.85 -8.94 -5.07
C GLU A 80 7.15 -10.29 -5.71
N PHE A 81 6.11 -11.08 -6.02
CA PHE A 81 6.29 -12.42 -6.57
C PHE A 81 6.96 -12.38 -7.95
N ALA A 82 6.51 -11.48 -8.83
CA ALA A 82 7.11 -11.36 -10.15
C ALA A 82 8.57 -10.91 -10.05
N ALA A 83 8.86 -9.99 -9.13
CA ALA A 83 10.22 -9.52 -8.92
C ALA A 83 11.13 -10.65 -8.41
N ARG A 84 10.67 -11.42 -7.41
CA ARG A 84 11.46 -12.54 -6.88
C ARG A 84 11.76 -13.58 -7.95
N ARG A 85 10.75 -13.94 -8.74
CA ARG A 85 10.92 -14.89 -9.83
C ARG A 85 11.91 -14.37 -10.87
N SER A 86 11.79 -13.09 -11.21
CA SER A 86 12.67 -12.47 -12.20
C SER A 86 14.13 -12.40 -11.72
N VAL A 87 14.33 -12.17 -10.41
CA VAL A 87 15.69 -12.23 -9.83
C VAL A 87 16.29 -13.63 -10.00
N GLU A 88 15.52 -14.67 -9.68
CA GLU A 88 15.96 -16.05 -9.82
C GLU A 88 16.31 -16.40 -11.26
N MET A 89 15.52 -15.92 -12.20
CA MET A 89 15.69 -16.18 -13.62
C MET A 89 16.64 -15.20 -14.32
N ARG A 90 17.19 -14.25 -13.57
CA ARG A 90 18.07 -13.19 -14.08
C ARG A 90 17.44 -12.42 -15.24
N MET A 91 16.17 -12.09 -15.07
CA MET A 91 15.39 -11.36 -16.08
C MET A 91 14.82 -10.10 -15.46
N PHE A 92 14.45 -9.11 -16.29
CA PHE A 92 13.70 -7.97 -15.83
C PHE A 92 12.20 -8.22 -16.09
N PRO A 93 11.33 -7.93 -15.11
CA PRO A 93 9.90 -8.21 -15.25
C PRO A 93 9.16 -7.08 -15.99
N ASP A 94 9.33 -7.01 -17.32
CA ASP A 94 8.64 -6.00 -18.14
C ASP A 94 7.12 -6.07 -17.98
N GLU A 95 6.58 -7.24 -17.66
CA GLU A 95 5.15 -7.45 -17.44
C GLU A 95 4.61 -6.70 -16.23
N LEU A 96 5.47 -6.19 -15.35
CA LEU A 96 5.04 -5.43 -14.18
C LEU A 96 4.74 -3.97 -14.45
N VAL A 97 5.01 -3.46 -15.65
CA VAL A 97 4.75 -2.05 -15.95
C VAL A 97 3.31 -1.64 -15.62
N PRO A 98 2.27 -2.38 -16.04
CA PRO A 98 0.90 -2.00 -15.68
C PRO A 98 0.64 -2.01 -14.18
N GLN A 99 1.15 -3.00 -13.45
CA GLN A 99 0.95 -3.11 -12.01
C GLN A 99 1.62 -1.94 -11.28
N VAL A 100 2.86 -1.62 -11.66
CA VAL A 100 3.56 -0.51 -11.02
C VAL A 100 2.86 0.82 -11.31
N ALA A 101 2.33 1.00 -12.53
CA ALA A 101 1.57 2.20 -12.87
C ALA A 101 0.30 2.36 -12.02
N ARG A 102 -0.31 1.26 -11.59
CA ARG A 102 -1.52 1.28 -10.76
C ARG A 102 -1.23 1.51 -9.28
N LEU A 103 0.02 1.32 -8.86
CA LEU A 103 0.36 1.31 -7.44
C LEU A 103 0.14 2.66 -6.76
N ARG A 104 0.67 3.74 -7.33
CA ARG A 104 0.56 5.07 -6.71
C ARG A 104 -0.88 5.55 -6.58
N PRO A 105 -1.71 5.50 -7.64
CA PRO A 105 -3.12 5.91 -7.49
C PRO A 105 -3.88 5.05 -6.47
N LEU A 106 -3.64 3.75 -6.46
CA LEU A 106 -4.31 2.86 -5.51
C LEU A 106 -3.86 3.15 -4.07
N TYR A 107 -2.57 3.34 -3.87
CA TYR A 107 -2.02 3.71 -2.56
C TYR A 107 -2.62 5.04 -2.07
N ALA A 108 -2.62 6.06 -2.94
CA ALA A 108 -3.11 7.40 -2.59
C ALA A 108 -4.59 7.35 -2.18
N ARG A 109 -5.41 6.64 -2.96
CA ARG A 109 -6.84 6.53 -2.65
C ARG A 109 -7.07 5.75 -1.36
N THR A 110 -6.33 4.67 -1.17
CA THR A 110 -6.40 3.88 0.06
C THR A 110 -6.05 4.72 1.28
N MET A 111 -4.96 5.49 1.21
CA MET A 111 -4.57 6.36 2.32
C MET A 111 -5.60 7.44 2.62
N GLU A 112 -6.23 8.01 1.60
CA GLU A 112 -7.32 8.98 1.82
C GLU A 112 -8.44 8.35 2.66
N LEU A 113 -8.83 7.13 2.33
CA LEU A 113 -9.89 6.43 3.05
C LEU A 113 -9.49 6.11 4.49
N LEU A 114 -8.27 5.62 4.68
CA LEU A 114 -7.77 5.30 6.02
C LEU A 114 -7.66 6.55 6.89
N ASP A 115 -7.13 7.62 6.34
CA ASP A 115 -6.98 8.89 7.07
C ASP A 115 -8.32 9.51 7.43
N ALA A 116 -9.28 9.47 6.51
CA ALA A 116 -10.61 10.02 6.76
C ALA A 116 -11.32 9.28 7.90
N GLU A 117 -11.16 7.96 7.97
CA GLU A 117 -11.76 7.16 9.04
C GLU A 117 -11.01 7.32 10.35
N ALA A 118 -9.69 7.43 10.30
CA ALA A 118 -8.87 7.61 11.50
C ALA A 118 -9.01 8.99 12.12
N ASN A 119 -9.35 10.00 11.31
CA ASN A 119 -9.51 11.39 11.75
C ASN A 119 -10.96 11.86 11.57
N PRO A 120 -11.79 11.79 12.61
CA PRO A 120 -13.20 12.19 12.51
C PRO A 120 -13.41 13.65 12.07
N LEU A 121 -12.47 14.54 12.37
CA LEU A 121 -12.56 15.95 11.96
C LEU A 121 -12.43 16.07 10.44
N CYS A 122 -11.50 15.35 9.83
CA CYS A 122 -11.38 15.32 8.36
C CYS A 122 -12.62 14.76 7.72
N LYS A 123 -13.18 13.69 8.28
CA LYS A 123 -14.40 13.06 7.79
C LYS A 123 -15.59 14.03 7.84
N ARG A 124 -15.76 14.75 8.94
CA ARG A 124 -16.83 15.76 9.09
C ARG A 124 -16.67 16.89 8.09
N THR A 125 -15.46 17.38 7.90
CA THR A 125 -15.17 18.46 6.96
C THR A 125 -15.56 18.04 5.54
N LYS A 126 -15.20 16.83 5.13
CA LYS A 126 -15.59 16.30 3.82
C LYS A 126 -17.09 16.13 3.68
N ALA A 127 -17.75 15.67 4.73
CA ALA A 127 -19.21 15.50 4.72
C ALA A 127 -19.95 16.83 4.64
N ALA A 128 -19.38 17.89 5.25
CA ALA A 128 -19.99 19.21 5.26
C ALA A 128 -19.80 19.97 3.95
N SER A 129 -18.81 19.58 3.16
CA SER A 129 -18.51 20.22 1.87
C SER A 129 -19.21 19.53 0.71
#